data_136b0fbe54abf07e9c70e24b87458c81
#
_entry.id   136b0fbe54abf07e9c70e24b87458c81
#
_cell.length_a   1.000
_cell.length_b   1.000
_cell.length_c   1.000
_cell.angle_alpha   90.00
_cell.angle_beta   90.00
_cell.angle_gamma   90.00
#
_symmetry.space_group_name_H-M   'P 1'
#
loop_
_entity.id
_entity.type
_entity.pdbx_description
1 polymer ?
#
loop_
_entity_poly.entity_id
_entity_poly.type
_entity_poly.pdbx_seq_one_letter_code
_entity_poly.pdbx_strand_id
1 'polypeptide(L)'
;MNSYFYRNFLSFSFVLISTASFSSFIAAESETVLEEIVVTSQRTEESLQDVPIAVTAISPSMIEDQQIEGGSDLQLVTPSLSFQGGDSSGGSFNIRGITNLAVSATAESGVETHINDLPVGSYTMQDGDFFDLERIEVLRGPQGTLYGKNSVGGAINLITARPVMGEMSGSVKIENGSFNLRKMKTMFNLPLGEKMAVRVATASTTRDGDIKNIYSKSSVSHINNRDSDAWRFSLSWDVNDKTDITIVHEAYDEDSMRHYVNNVYCQRDPSLVVGCTPGGALVHELTHPMATYVENLAVLTGILDFTPFTDMSGAPQGFWEANVRGLPKYIVDSDISMFIVNHELNDNWDATFSAMRKDRM
;
A
#
# COMPACT_ATOMS: atom_id res chain seq x y z
N MET A 1 -0.44 11.66 -25.41
CA MET A 1 -1.37 12.68 -25.92
C MET A 1 -2.72 12.34 -25.32
N ASN A 2 -3.17 13.12 -24.35
CA ASN A 2 -4.40 13.07 -23.54
C ASN A 2 -4.28 12.59 -22.09
N SER A 3 -3.48 13.29 -21.28
CA SER A 3 -3.60 13.22 -19.81
C SER A 3 -4.35 14.42 -19.20
N TYR A 4 -5.01 15.24 -20.03
CA TYR A 4 -5.66 16.48 -19.59
C TYR A 4 -7.17 16.37 -19.31
N PHE A 5 -7.78 15.19 -19.46
CA PHE A 5 -9.25 15.09 -19.42
C PHE A 5 -9.83 14.84 -18.03
N TYR A 6 -9.06 14.31 -17.08
CA TYR A 6 -9.59 13.95 -15.75
C TYR A 6 -9.43 15.03 -14.67
N ARG A 7 -8.60 16.04 -14.89
CA ARG A 7 -8.31 17.09 -13.89
C ARG A 7 -9.45 18.11 -13.67
N ASN A 8 -10.51 18.08 -14.45
CA ASN A 8 -11.62 19.04 -14.37
C ASN A 8 -12.94 18.46 -13.83
N PHE A 9 -12.99 17.23 -13.36
CA PHE A 9 -14.26 16.64 -12.91
C PHE A 9 -14.56 16.82 -11.41
N LEU A 10 -13.62 17.29 -10.63
CA LEU A 10 -13.77 17.47 -9.17
C LEU A 10 -14.13 18.90 -8.73
N SER A 11 -14.51 19.77 -9.66
CA SER A 11 -15.07 21.09 -9.31
C SER A 11 -16.59 21.03 -9.29
N PHE A 12 -17.19 20.08 -8.57
CA PHE A 12 -18.62 20.12 -8.29
C PHE A 12 -18.84 20.83 -6.95
N SER A 13 -19.27 22.08 -7.06
CA SER A 13 -19.68 22.96 -5.96
C SER A 13 -20.79 22.29 -5.14
N PHE A 14 -20.49 21.91 -3.92
CA PHE A 14 -21.48 21.53 -2.91
C PHE A 14 -22.09 22.81 -2.34
N VAL A 15 -23.27 23.17 -2.83
CA VAL A 15 -24.10 24.23 -2.24
C VAL A 15 -24.85 23.67 -1.03
N LEU A 16 -24.61 24.34 0.09
CA LEU A 16 -25.26 24.23 1.40
C LEU A 16 -26.77 23.90 1.35
N ILE A 17 -27.18 22.97 2.18
CA ILE A 17 -28.47 23.02 2.86
C ILE A 17 -28.22 22.84 4.36
N SER A 18 -28.31 23.95 5.08
CA SER A 18 -28.31 24.00 6.54
C SER A 18 -29.76 23.84 7.02
N THR A 19 -30.09 22.76 7.72
CA THR A 19 -31.17 22.77 8.71
C THR A 19 -30.71 22.02 9.96
N ALA A 20 -30.55 22.81 11.01
CA ALA A 20 -30.27 22.34 12.35
C ALA A 20 -31.44 21.52 12.89
N SER A 21 -31.20 20.34 13.33
CA SER A 21 -32.02 19.62 14.29
C SER A 21 -31.12 18.99 15.31
N PHE A 22 -31.00 19.63 16.46
CA PHE A 22 -30.41 19.06 17.68
C PHE A 22 -31.27 17.87 18.11
N SER A 23 -30.77 16.68 18.03
CA SER A 23 -31.36 15.48 18.62
C SER A 23 -30.37 14.86 19.58
N SER A 24 -30.83 14.73 20.77
CA SER A 24 -30.33 14.12 22.02
C SER A 24 -29.29 13.03 21.83
N PHE A 25 -28.14 13.25 22.44
CA PHE A 25 -27.17 12.22 22.74
C PHE A 25 -27.80 11.19 23.71
N ILE A 26 -28.17 10.05 23.20
CA ILE A 26 -28.36 8.84 24.00
C ILE A 26 -26.98 8.20 24.07
N ALA A 27 -26.39 8.21 25.24
CA ALA A 27 -25.23 7.40 25.55
C ALA A 27 -25.68 5.91 25.47
N ALA A 28 -25.39 5.26 24.36
CA ALA A 28 -25.46 3.82 24.30
C ALA A 28 -24.27 3.27 25.06
N GLU A 29 -24.55 2.59 26.15
CA GLU A 29 -23.61 1.74 26.88
C GLU A 29 -23.17 0.65 25.88
N SER A 30 -21.95 0.73 25.36
CA SER A 30 -21.40 -0.30 24.49
C SER A 30 -21.10 -1.52 25.36
N GLU A 31 -22.00 -2.50 25.33
CA GLU A 31 -21.59 -3.86 25.65
C GLU A 31 -20.44 -4.20 24.70
N THR A 32 -19.28 -4.49 25.27
CA THR A 32 -18.16 -5.10 24.55
C THR A 32 -18.53 -6.54 24.19
N VAL A 33 -19.36 -6.68 23.17
CA VAL A 33 -19.49 -7.96 22.47
C VAL A 33 -18.15 -8.19 21.79
N LEU A 34 -17.44 -9.24 22.20
CA LEU A 34 -16.26 -9.70 21.47
C LEU A 34 -16.72 -10.04 20.06
N GLU A 35 -16.43 -9.17 19.12
CA GLU A 35 -16.76 -9.38 17.72
C GLU A 35 -15.98 -10.60 17.24
N GLU A 36 -16.67 -11.65 16.84
CA GLU A 36 -16.06 -12.84 16.28
C GLU A 36 -15.45 -12.47 14.93
N ILE A 37 -14.11 -12.55 14.83
CA ILE A 37 -13.40 -12.24 13.60
C ILE A 37 -13.49 -13.46 12.67
N VAL A 38 -14.26 -13.30 11.59
CA VAL A 38 -14.35 -14.27 10.50
C VAL A 38 -13.26 -13.98 9.48
N VAL A 39 -12.59 -15.01 9.00
CA VAL A 39 -11.54 -14.93 7.98
C VAL A 39 -11.83 -15.85 6.81
N THR A 40 -11.27 -15.53 5.65
CA THR A 40 -11.36 -16.34 4.41
C THR A 40 -10.02 -16.96 4.02
N SER A 41 -9.14 -17.11 4.97
CA SER A 41 -7.76 -17.57 4.78
C SER A 41 -7.63 -18.97 4.15
N GLN A 42 -8.65 -19.82 4.27
CA GLN A 42 -8.74 -21.12 3.61
C GLN A 42 -9.69 -21.14 2.40
N ARG A 43 -10.07 -19.99 1.86
CA ARG A 43 -11.07 -19.83 0.79
C ARG A 43 -12.50 -20.17 1.23
N THR A 44 -12.71 -20.33 2.53
CA THR A 44 -13.98 -20.53 3.20
C THR A 44 -14.06 -19.58 4.37
N GLU A 45 -15.27 -19.13 4.70
CA GLU A 45 -15.50 -18.30 5.88
C GLU A 45 -15.43 -19.18 7.13
N GLU A 46 -14.45 -18.90 7.99
CA GLU A 46 -14.21 -19.63 9.23
C GLU A 46 -13.90 -18.64 10.36
N SER A 47 -14.24 -19.04 11.61
CA SER A 47 -13.77 -18.29 12.78
C SER A 47 -12.24 -18.30 12.85
N LEU A 48 -11.62 -17.14 13.12
CA LEU A 48 -10.16 -17.04 13.27
C LEU A 48 -9.58 -18.06 14.27
N GLN A 49 -10.37 -18.48 15.26
CA GLN A 49 -9.93 -19.45 16.29
C GLN A 49 -9.89 -20.89 15.78
N ASP A 50 -10.67 -21.20 14.75
CA ASP A 50 -10.78 -22.56 14.20
C ASP A 50 -9.81 -22.82 13.05
N VAL A 51 -9.19 -21.76 12.53
CA VAL A 51 -8.24 -21.85 11.40
C VAL A 51 -6.93 -22.52 11.84
N PRO A 52 -6.51 -23.65 11.23
CA PRO A 52 -5.30 -24.39 11.63
C PRO A 52 -3.98 -23.80 11.15
N ILE A 53 -3.97 -22.57 10.65
CA ILE A 53 -2.80 -21.85 10.18
C ILE A 53 -2.58 -20.56 10.98
N ALA A 54 -1.33 -20.06 10.99
CA ALA A 54 -1.02 -18.83 11.70
C ALA A 54 -1.52 -17.61 10.89
N VAL A 55 -2.69 -17.12 11.21
CA VAL A 55 -3.31 -15.93 10.61
C VAL A 55 -3.28 -14.76 11.60
N THR A 56 -3.05 -13.56 11.10
CA THR A 56 -3.36 -12.31 11.79
C THR A 56 -4.45 -11.62 10.99
N ALA A 57 -5.63 -11.46 11.57
CA ALA A 57 -6.72 -10.72 10.98
C ALA A 57 -6.79 -9.34 11.63
N ILE A 58 -6.84 -8.30 10.80
CA ILE A 58 -6.88 -6.90 11.21
C ILE A 58 -8.24 -6.36 10.78
N SER A 59 -9.09 -6.07 11.78
CA SER A 59 -10.45 -5.58 11.58
C SER A 59 -10.48 -4.11 11.13
N PRO A 60 -11.61 -3.59 10.63
CA PRO A 60 -11.75 -2.18 10.25
C PRO A 60 -11.45 -1.23 11.41
N SER A 61 -11.89 -1.58 12.62
CA SER A 61 -11.60 -0.79 13.82
C SER A 61 -10.10 -0.76 14.13
N MET A 62 -9.40 -1.89 14.02
CA MET A 62 -7.95 -1.93 14.19
C MET A 62 -7.21 -1.13 13.11
N ILE A 63 -7.68 -1.15 11.85
CA ILE A 63 -7.12 -0.34 10.77
C ILE A 63 -7.19 1.14 11.12
N GLU A 64 -8.33 1.59 11.65
CA GLU A 64 -8.53 2.99 12.03
C GLU A 64 -7.75 3.36 13.30
N ASP A 65 -7.87 2.58 14.37
CA ASP A 65 -7.27 2.84 15.67
C ASP A 65 -5.74 2.82 15.64
N GLN A 66 -5.17 1.93 14.84
CA GLN A 66 -3.71 1.81 14.66
C GLN A 66 -3.19 2.65 13.50
N GLN A 67 -4.06 3.39 12.80
CA GLN A 67 -3.71 4.22 11.64
C GLN A 67 -2.93 3.43 10.56
N ILE A 68 -3.43 2.25 10.23
CA ILE A 68 -2.83 1.40 9.20
C ILE A 68 -3.23 1.95 7.84
N GLU A 69 -2.31 2.64 7.19
CA GLU A 69 -2.57 3.37 5.96
C GLU A 69 -1.96 2.72 4.72
N GLY A 70 -0.99 1.84 4.92
CA GLY A 70 -0.30 1.15 3.83
C GLY A 70 0.43 -0.11 4.28
N GLY A 71 1.11 -0.75 3.33
CA GLY A 71 1.83 -1.99 3.59
C GLY A 71 2.91 -1.88 4.66
N SER A 72 3.57 -0.71 4.75
CA SER A 72 4.60 -0.47 5.77
C SER A 72 4.07 -0.54 7.20
N ASP A 73 2.80 -0.21 7.42
CA ASP A 73 2.24 -0.14 8.77
C ASP A 73 1.87 -1.52 9.32
N LEU A 74 1.65 -2.49 8.42
CA LEU A 74 1.33 -3.87 8.79
C LEU A 74 2.42 -4.52 9.67
N GLN A 75 3.68 -4.10 9.52
CA GLN A 75 4.78 -4.60 10.36
C GLN A 75 4.65 -4.21 11.83
N LEU A 76 3.91 -3.14 12.15
CA LEU A 76 3.71 -2.66 13.52
C LEU A 76 2.72 -3.54 14.29
N VAL A 77 1.80 -4.19 13.58
CA VAL A 77 0.69 -4.95 14.16
C VAL A 77 0.78 -6.45 13.89
N THR A 78 1.69 -6.89 13.01
CA THR A 78 1.81 -8.30 12.62
C THR A 78 3.16 -8.87 13.07
N PRO A 79 3.18 -9.85 14.00
CA PRO A 79 4.42 -10.49 14.44
C PRO A 79 5.16 -11.18 13.28
N SER A 80 6.48 -11.02 13.22
CA SER A 80 7.37 -11.63 12.20
C SER A 80 7.16 -11.13 10.78
N LEU A 81 6.39 -10.07 10.58
CA LEU A 81 6.29 -9.35 9.33
C LEU A 81 7.22 -8.13 9.38
N SER A 82 7.95 -7.89 8.31
CA SER A 82 8.64 -6.62 8.06
C SER A 82 8.41 -6.18 6.63
N PHE A 83 8.45 -4.87 6.43
CA PHE A 83 8.29 -4.25 5.13
C PHE A 83 9.55 -3.51 4.74
N GLN A 84 9.98 -3.64 3.52
CA GLN A 84 11.10 -2.91 2.97
C GLN A 84 10.65 -2.13 1.76
N GLY A 85 10.64 -0.81 1.87
CA GLY A 85 10.38 0.10 0.75
C GLY A 85 11.57 0.16 -0.21
N GLY A 86 11.29 0.35 -1.49
CA GLY A 86 12.29 0.59 -2.54
C GLY A 86 12.02 1.90 -3.26
N ASP A 87 13.08 2.60 -3.66
CA ASP A 87 12.96 3.93 -4.29
C ASP A 87 12.19 3.91 -5.61
N SER A 88 12.32 2.85 -6.39
CA SER A 88 11.74 2.78 -7.73
C SER A 88 10.94 1.50 -8.00
N SER A 89 10.93 0.56 -7.08
CA SER A 89 10.35 -0.78 -7.28
C SER A 89 9.14 -1.07 -6.38
N GLY A 90 8.71 -0.09 -5.57
CA GLY A 90 7.70 -0.31 -4.54
C GLY A 90 8.25 -1.00 -3.30
N GLY A 91 7.38 -1.66 -2.54
CA GLY A 91 7.74 -2.34 -1.32
C GLY A 91 7.82 -3.86 -1.44
N SER A 92 8.46 -4.50 -0.50
CA SER A 92 8.52 -5.96 -0.37
C SER A 92 8.24 -6.37 1.05
N PHE A 93 7.35 -7.34 1.21
CA PHE A 93 7.08 -7.96 2.51
C PHE A 93 8.05 -9.10 2.78
N ASN A 94 8.41 -9.23 4.05
CA ASN A 94 9.19 -10.32 4.59
C ASN A 94 8.43 -10.96 5.74
N ILE A 95 8.14 -12.24 5.66
CA ILE A 95 7.52 -13.00 6.74
C ILE A 95 8.49 -14.10 7.17
N ARG A 96 8.84 -14.12 8.47
CA ARG A 96 9.75 -15.11 9.07
C ARG A 96 11.11 -15.20 8.37
N GLY A 97 11.63 -14.08 7.86
CA GLY A 97 12.90 -14.03 7.14
C GLY A 97 12.82 -14.42 5.65
N ILE A 98 11.65 -14.81 5.15
CA ILE A 98 11.45 -15.13 3.74
C ILE A 98 10.98 -13.89 3.01
N THR A 99 11.84 -13.40 2.14
CA THR A 99 11.58 -12.28 1.23
C THR A 99 12.33 -12.49 -0.07
N ASN A 100 11.98 -11.71 -1.08
CA ASN A 100 12.86 -11.55 -2.24
C ASN A 100 13.12 -10.05 -2.43
N LEU A 101 14.32 -9.62 -2.11
CA LEU A 101 14.82 -8.27 -2.38
C LEU A 101 15.20 -8.13 -3.85
N ALA A 102 14.26 -8.39 -4.70
CA ALA A 102 14.55 -8.33 -6.11
C ALA A 102 14.49 -6.90 -6.61
N VAL A 103 15.64 -6.37 -6.89
CA VAL A 103 15.85 -5.07 -7.55
C VAL A 103 15.48 -5.13 -9.04
N SER A 104 14.96 -6.24 -9.52
CA SER A 104 14.68 -6.50 -10.93
C SER A 104 13.18 -6.65 -11.16
N ALA A 105 12.68 -6.06 -12.24
CA ALA A 105 11.28 -6.19 -12.66
C ALA A 105 10.83 -7.64 -12.95
N THR A 106 11.78 -8.58 -13.06
CA THR A 106 11.53 -10.00 -13.29
C THR A 106 11.56 -10.84 -12.02
N ALA A 107 11.84 -10.23 -10.89
CA ALA A 107 11.93 -10.95 -9.64
C ALA A 107 10.53 -11.15 -9.04
N GLU A 108 10.33 -12.31 -8.45
CA GLU A 108 9.09 -12.69 -7.82
C GLU A 108 9.18 -12.55 -6.29
N SER A 109 8.10 -12.14 -5.65
CA SER A 109 8.04 -12.02 -4.19
C SER A 109 8.10 -13.38 -3.50
N GLY A 110 8.57 -13.40 -2.26
CA GLY A 110 8.41 -14.57 -1.37
C GLY A 110 7.11 -14.50 -0.56
N VAL A 111 6.43 -13.34 -0.57
CA VAL A 111 5.13 -13.09 0.06
C VAL A 111 4.21 -12.47 -0.98
N GLU A 112 3.13 -13.15 -1.32
CA GLU A 112 2.19 -12.68 -2.34
C GLU A 112 1.11 -11.79 -1.71
N THR A 113 0.72 -10.74 -2.44
CA THR A 113 -0.40 -9.88 -2.07
C THR A 113 -1.61 -10.18 -2.94
N HIS A 114 -2.76 -10.29 -2.29
CA HIS A 114 -4.05 -10.55 -2.91
C HIS A 114 -5.02 -9.42 -2.58
N ILE A 115 -5.97 -9.19 -3.46
CA ILE A 115 -7.17 -8.37 -3.21
C ILE A 115 -8.38 -9.26 -3.49
N ASN A 116 -9.24 -9.42 -2.50
CA ASN A 116 -10.41 -10.31 -2.58
C ASN A 116 -10.01 -11.69 -3.11
N ASP A 117 -8.97 -12.27 -2.54
CA ASP A 117 -8.43 -13.59 -2.91
C ASP A 117 -7.75 -13.69 -4.29
N LEU A 118 -7.68 -12.63 -5.05
CA LEU A 118 -7.07 -12.61 -6.36
C LEU A 118 -5.66 -12.02 -6.31
N PRO A 119 -4.63 -12.67 -6.90
CA PRO A 119 -3.24 -12.23 -6.77
C PRO A 119 -2.98 -10.95 -7.55
N VAL A 120 -2.39 -9.97 -6.88
CA VAL A 120 -2.07 -8.66 -7.49
C VAL A 120 -0.75 -8.68 -8.25
N GLY A 121 0.22 -9.48 -7.78
CA GLY A 121 1.46 -9.77 -8.49
C GLY A 121 2.35 -8.55 -8.78
N SER A 122 2.30 -7.50 -7.96
CA SER A 122 3.10 -6.29 -8.19
C SER A 122 3.61 -5.67 -6.89
N TYR A 123 4.90 -5.45 -6.81
CA TYR A 123 5.54 -4.76 -5.69
C TYR A 123 5.05 -3.31 -5.50
N THR A 124 4.70 -2.64 -6.59
CA THR A 124 4.28 -1.23 -6.53
C THR A 124 2.93 -1.03 -5.86
N MET A 125 2.07 -2.05 -5.84
CA MET A 125 0.77 -1.98 -5.17
C MET A 125 0.84 -2.36 -3.69
N GLN A 126 1.98 -2.89 -3.22
CA GLN A 126 2.16 -3.25 -1.81
C GLN A 126 2.34 -2.03 -0.91
N ASP A 127 2.68 -0.88 -1.49
CA ASP A 127 2.89 0.37 -0.78
C ASP A 127 1.86 1.45 -1.15
N GLY A 128 0.72 1.03 -1.65
CA GLY A 128 -0.43 1.90 -1.92
C GLY A 128 -1.18 2.31 -0.65
N ASP A 129 -2.03 3.32 -0.77
CA ASP A 129 -2.90 3.75 0.32
C ASP A 129 -4.05 2.75 0.52
N PHE A 130 -4.17 2.23 1.73
CA PHE A 130 -5.30 1.39 2.11
C PHE A 130 -6.54 2.25 2.35
N PHE A 131 -7.62 1.92 1.69
CA PHE A 131 -8.89 2.61 1.86
C PHE A 131 -10.05 1.64 1.69
N ASP A 132 -11.09 1.87 2.45
CA ASP A 132 -12.37 1.15 2.38
C ASP A 132 -12.18 -0.39 2.36
N LEU A 133 -11.41 -0.89 3.32
CA LEU A 133 -11.18 -2.30 3.54
C LEU A 133 -12.15 -2.83 4.61
N GLU A 134 -12.63 -4.05 4.42
CA GLU A 134 -13.37 -4.81 5.41
C GLU A 134 -12.41 -5.42 6.43
N ARG A 135 -11.29 -5.98 5.98
CA ARG A 135 -10.22 -6.51 6.84
C ARG A 135 -8.96 -6.76 6.05
N ILE A 136 -7.87 -7.00 6.77
CA ILE A 136 -6.60 -7.48 6.20
C ILE A 136 -6.25 -8.80 6.86
N GLU A 137 -5.96 -9.81 6.08
CA GLU A 137 -5.54 -11.12 6.54
C GLU A 137 -4.06 -11.36 6.20
N VAL A 138 -3.23 -11.60 7.21
CA VAL A 138 -1.82 -11.93 7.03
C VAL A 138 -1.59 -13.39 7.40
N LEU A 139 -1.36 -14.22 6.39
CA LEU A 139 -1.12 -15.65 6.52
C LEU A 139 0.39 -15.89 6.62
N ARG A 140 0.84 -16.47 7.72
CA ARG A 140 2.27 -16.61 8.04
C ARG A 140 2.74 -18.04 7.87
N GLY A 141 3.54 -18.29 6.86
CA GLY A 141 4.08 -19.59 6.46
C GLY A 141 3.63 -20.00 5.06
N PRO A 142 4.12 -21.11 4.51
CA PRO A 142 3.86 -21.52 3.13
C PRO A 142 2.37 -21.67 2.82
N GLN A 143 1.90 -20.96 1.78
CA GLN A 143 0.51 -20.95 1.32
C GLN A 143 0.35 -21.33 -0.15
N GLY A 144 1.32 -22.02 -0.74
CA GLY A 144 1.39 -22.28 -2.16
C GLY A 144 0.21 -23.06 -2.75
N THR A 145 -0.48 -23.86 -1.95
CA THR A 145 -1.65 -24.67 -2.39
C THR A 145 -2.89 -23.83 -2.62
N LEU A 146 -3.13 -22.79 -1.81
CA LEU A 146 -4.35 -21.96 -1.86
C LEU A 146 -4.09 -20.60 -2.52
N TYR A 147 -2.90 -20.05 -2.30
CA TYR A 147 -2.53 -18.71 -2.76
C TYR A 147 -1.57 -18.72 -3.95
N GLY A 148 -1.17 -19.91 -4.40
CA GLY A 148 -0.38 -20.08 -5.62
C GLY A 148 1.11 -19.78 -5.45
N LYS A 149 1.79 -19.44 -6.56
CA LYS A 149 3.22 -19.09 -6.55
C LYS A 149 3.47 -17.86 -5.69
N ASN A 150 4.73 -17.66 -5.30
CA ASN A 150 5.19 -16.49 -4.54
C ASN A 150 4.70 -16.39 -3.09
N SER A 151 4.00 -17.40 -2.58
CA SER A 151 3.51 -17.46 -1.20
C SER A 151 4.27 -18.45 -0.31
N VAL A 152 5.60 -18.50 -0.48
CA VAL A 152 6.49 -19.39 0.29
C VAL A 152 6.65 -18.88 1.73
N GLY A 153 6.76 -17.59 1.92
CA GLY A 153 6.82 -16.94 3.25
C GLY A 153 5.44 -16.73 3.85
N GLY A 154 4.44 -16.56 3.01
CA GLY A 154 3.07 -16.26 3.39
C GLY A 154 2.31 -15.52 2.31
N ALA A 155 1.12 -15.07 2.66
CA ALA A 155 0.27 -14.23 1.82
C ALA A 155 -0.35 -13.09 2.62
N ILE A 156 -0.61 -11.97 1.97
CA ILE A 156 -1.37 -10.86 2.52
C ILE A 156 -2.62 -10.70 1.66
N ASN A 157 -3.79 -10.78 2.26
CA ASN A 157 -5.06 -10.67 1.56
C ASN A 157 -5.80 -9.42 2.04
N LEU A 158 -6.03 -8.49 1.14
CA LEU A 158 -6.77 -7.26 1.37
C LEU A 158 -8.23 -7.51 0.97
N ILE A 159 -9.13 -7.56 1.93
CA ILE A 159 -10.56 -7.74 1.67
C ILE A 159 -11.22 -6.37 1.62
N THR A 160 -11.78 -6.02 0.47
CA THR A 160 -12.46 -4.74 0.28
C THR A 160 -13.86 -4.78 0.87
N ALA A 161 -14.32 -3.66 1.43
CA ALA A 161 -15.66 -3.56 1.95
C ALA A 161 -16.71 -3.73 0.83
N ARG A 162 -17.65 -4.65 1.05
CA ARG A 162 -18.74 -4.93 0.11
C ARG A 162 -19.86 -3.91 0.23
N PRO A 163 -20.62 -3.65 -0.85
CA PRO A 163 -21.87 -2.92 -0.77
C PRO A 163 -22.88 -3.61 0.16
N VAL A 164 -23.51 -2.84 1.04
CA VAL A 164 -24.49 -3.32 2.01
C VAL A 164 -25.90 -3.09 1.48
N MET A 165 -26.71 -4.15 1.46
CA MET A 165 -28.11 -4.10 1.04
C MET A 165 -28.96 -3.40 2.11
N GLY A 166 -29.99 -2.69 1.68
CA GLY A 166 -31.00 -2.11 2.56
C GLY A 166 -30.57 -0.92 3.41
N GLU A 167 -29.28 -0.55 3.40
CA GLU A 167 -28.74 0.54 4.19
C GLU A 167 -28.04 1.59 3.32
N MET A 168 -28.44 2.85 3.45
CA MET A 168 -27.72 3.97 2.86
C MET A 168 -26.77 4.55 3.88
N SER A 169 -25.48 4.53 3.60
CA SER A 169 -24.44 5.05 4.50
C SER A 169 -23.37 5.80 3.75
N GLY A 170 -22.62 6.62 4.47
CA GLY A 170 -21.50 7.35 3.90
C GLY A 170 -20.57 7.91 4.96
N SER A 171 -19.31 8.05 4.60
CA SER A 171 -18.28 8.64 5.45
C SER A 171 -17.38 9.57 4.67
N VAL A 172 -16.86 10.58 5.37
CA VAL A 172 -15.80 11.46 4.88
C VAL A 172 -14.78 11.61 5.99
N LYS A 173 -13.54 11.25 5.71
CA LYS A 173 -12.40 11.45 6.60
C LYS A 173 -11.43 12.43 5.96
N ILE A 174 -11.07 13.50 6.69
CA ILE A 174 -10.12 14.50 6.25
C ILE A 174 -9.01 14.59 7.28
N GLU A 175 -7.78 14.48 6.84
CA GLU A 175 -6.60 14.61 7.68
C GLU A 175 -5.68 15.70 7.13
N ASN A 176 -5.10 16.50 8.03
CA ASN A 176 -4.08 17.47 7.71
C ASN A 176 -2.91 17.29 8.66
N GLY A 177 -1.70 17.43 8.15
CA GLY A 177 -0.50 17.21 8.95
C GLY A 177 0.70 18.03 8.49
N SER A 178 1.86 17.67 9.01
CA SER A 178 3.14 18.28 8.64
C SER A 178 3.44 18.10 7.17
N PHE A 179 4.29 18.96 6.62
CA PHE A 179 4.66 18.97 5.19
C PHE A 179 3.45 19.15 4.25
N ASN A 180 2.49 19.99 4.65
CA ASN A 180 1.24 20.21 3.92
C ASN A 180 0.47 18.91 3.61
N LEU A 181 0.60 17.90 4.46
CA LEU A 181 -0.16 16.66 4.32
C LEU A 181 -1.64 16.98 4.28
N ARG A 182 -2.31 16.48 3.26
CA ARG A 182 -3.76 16.49 3.08
C ARG A 182 -4.17 15.11 2.62
N LYS A 183 -5.02 14.47 3.41
CA LYS A 183 -5.65 13.21 3.04
C LYS A 183 -7.15 13.37 3.08
N MET A 184 -7.82 12.80 2.11
CA MET A 184 -9.27 12.72 2.07
C MET A 184 -9.66 11.31 1.66
N LYS A 185 -10.41 10.64 2.51
CA LYS A 185 -11.06 9.35 2.20
C LYS A 185 -12.56 9.55 2.26
N THR A 186 -13.26 9.08 1.24
CA THR A 186 -14.73 9.14 1.19
C THR A 186 -15.30 7.78 0.86
N MET A 187 -16.46 7.48 1.39
CA MET A 187 -17.22 6.29 1.05
C MET A 187 -18.70 6.64 1.00
N PHE A 188 -19.41 6.05 0.06
CA PHE A 188 -20.85 6.14 -0.08
C PHE A 188 -21.43 4.79 -0.49
N ASN A 189 -22.37 4.28 0.30
CA ASN A 189 -23.11 3.04 0.04
C ASN A 189 -24.56 3.35 -0.27
N LEU A 190 -25.07 2.85 -1.40
CA LEU A 190 -26.43 3.07 -1.87
C LEU A 190 -27.09 1.73 -2.19
N PRO A 191 -28.13 1.33 -1.46
CA PRO A 191 -28.95 0.18 -1.82
C PRO A 191 -29.82 0.52 -3.04
N LEU A 192 -29.90 -0.40 -3.99
CA LEU A 192 -30.72 -0.35 -5.19
C LEU A 192 -31.84 -1.39 -5.10
N GLY A 193 -32.72 -1.20 -4.12
CA GLY A 193 -33.74 -2.18 -3.76
C GLY A 193 -33.26 -3.21 -2.74
N GLU A 194 -33.90 -4.37 -2.70
CA GLU A 194 -33.64 -5.42 -1.68
C GLU A 194 -32.47 -6.34 -2.05
N LYS A 195 -32.11 -6.42 -3.32
CA LYS A 195 -31.19 -7.43 -3.87
C LYS A 195 -29.94 -6.84 -4.53
N MET A 196 -29.78 -5.54 -4.52
CA MET A 196 -28.64 -4.88 -5.14
C MET A 196 -28.18 -3.71 -4.27
N ALA A 197 -26.87 -3.49 -4.25
CA ALA A 197 -26.28 -2.28 -3.68
C ALA A 197 -25.02 -1.89 -4.45
N VAL A 198 -24.74 -0.59 -4.45
CA VAL A 198 -23.49 -0.02 -4.98
C VAL A 198 -22.74 0.69 -3.88
N ARG A 199 -21.42 0.66 -3.97
CA ARG A 199 -20.52 1.36 -3.06
C ARG A 199 -19.44 2.07 -3.87
N VAL A 200 -19.20 3.32 -3.55
CA VAL A 200 -18.12 4.12 -4.13
C VAL A 200 -17.22 4.59 -3.01
N ALA A 201 -15.95 4.36 -3.14
CA ALA A 201 -14.94 4.83 -2.20
C ALA A 201 -13.86 5.60 -2.95
N THR A 202 -13.29 6.63 -2.31
CA THR A 202 -12.17 7.39 -2.85
C THR A 202 -11.13 7.64 -1.78
N ALA A 203 -9.87 7.73 -2.18
CA ALA A 203 -8.78 8.18 -1.36
C ALA A 203 -7.90 9.14 -2.17
N SER A 204 -7.50 10.25 -1.56
CA SER A 204 -6.57 11.21 -2.13
C SER A 204 -5.55 11.61 -1.08
N THR A 205 -4.28 11.56 -1.41
CA THR A 205 -3.18 11.92 -0.51
C THR A 205 -2.22 12.85 -1.22
N THR A 206 -2.01 14.04 -0.66
CA THR A 206 -0.95 14.95 -1.08
C THR A 206 -0.08 15.31 0.11
N ARG A 207 1.24 15.30 -0.07
CA ARG A 207 2.22 15.70 0.94
C ARG A 207 3.45 16.27 0.26
N ASP A 208 3.95 17.39 0.75
CA ASP A 208 5.23 17.92 0.31
C ASP A 208 6.39 17.01 0.74
N GLY A 209 7.52 17.11 0.04
CA GLY A 209 8.73 16.38 0.37
C GLY A 209 9.32 16.80 1.72
N ASP A 210 9.76 15.84 2.50
CA ASP A 210 10.39 16.01 3.81
C ASP A 210 11.92 15.94 3.77
N ILE A 211 12.50 15.51 2.64
CA ILE A 211 13.95 15.45 2.44
C ILE A 211 14.38 16.65 1.58
N LYS A 212 15.27 17.47 2.13
CA LYS A 212 15.81 18.64 1.42
C LYS A 212 16.80 18.21 0.34
N ASN A 213 16.57 18.57 -0.89
CA ASN A 213 17.53 18.37 -1.97
C ASN A 213 18.51 19.54 -2.05
N ILE A 214 19.76 19.29 -1.70
CA ILE A 214 20.82 20.31 -1.69
C ILE A 214 21.56 20.43 -3.04
N TYR A 215 21.18 19.67 -4.06
CA TYR A 215 21.76 19.81 -5.39
C TYR A 215 21.41 21.17 -5.99
N SER A 216 22.42 22.02 -6.14
CA SER A 216 22.28 23.44 -6.50
C SER A 216 21.64 23.71 -7.87
N LYS A 217 21.66 22.72 -8.79
CA LYS A 217 21.06 22.81 -10.12
C LYS A 217 19.69 22.12 -10.21
N SER A 218 19.17 21.60 -9.11
CA SER A 218 17.84 21.00 -9.08
C SER A 218 16.76 22.08 -9.13
N SER A 219 15.70 21.82 -9.89
CA SER A 219 14.48 22.63 -9.85
C SER A 219 13.59 22.28 -8.66
N VAL A 220 13.89 21.17 -7.94
CA VAL A 220 13.10 20.66 -6.82
C VAL A 220 13.93 20.76 -5.56
N SER A 221 13.43 21.53 -4.59
CA SER A 221 14.10 21.79 -3.32
C SER A 221 13.86 20.71 -2.26
N HIS A 222 12.77 19.96 -2.36
CA HIS A 222 12.43 18.86 -1.45
C HIS A 222 11.95 17.67 -2.25
N ILE A 223 12.36 16.47 -1.84
CA ILE A 223 11.98 15.18 -2.40
C ILE A 223 11.29 14.33 -1.33
N ASN A 224 10.79 13.17 -1.71
CA ASN A 224 9.96 12.29 -0.89
C ASN A 224 8.56 12.87 -0.64
N ASN A 225 8.00 13.53 -1.67
CA ASN A 225 6.60 13.93 -1.67
C ASN A 225 5.69 12.73 -1.95
N ARG A 226 4.41 12.90 -1.67
CA ARG A 226 3.33 11.99 -2.04
C ARG A 226 2.27 12.73 -2.83
N ASP A 227 1.82 12.18 -3.94
CA ASP A 227 0.67 12.65 -4.71
C ASP A 227 -0.01 11.43 -5.33
N SER A 228 -1.10 11.00 -4.70
CA SER A 228 -1.83 9.77 -5.08
C SER A 228 -3.33 9.97 -4.99
N ASP A 229 -4.03 9.43 -5.98
CA ASP A 229 -5.49 9.38 -6.04
C ASP A 229 -5.94 7.95 -6.32
N ALA A 230 -6.97 7.51 -5.63
CA ALA A 230 -7.60 6.22 -5.81
C ALA A 230 -9.11 6.33 -5.77
N TRP A 231 -9.79 5.48 -6.53
CA TRP A 231 -11.22 5.30 -6.39
C TRP A 231 -11.60 3.84 -6.65
N ARG A 232 -12.66 3.41 -5.99
CA ARG A 232 -13.24 2.08 -6.14
C ARG A 232 -14.74 2.18 -6.30
N PHE A 233 -15.25 1.48 -7.30
CA PHE A 233 -16.67 1.21 -7.49
C PHE A 233 -16.93 -0.27 -7.24
N SER A 234 -17.91 -0.58 -6.42
CA SER A 234 -18.34 -1.95 -6.14
C SER A 234 -19.84 -2.08 -6.34
N LEU A 235 -20.25 -3.20 -6.93
CA LEU A 235 -21.65 -3.61 -7.08
C LEU A 235 -21.80 -5.00 -6.46
N SER A 236 -22.76 -5.17 -5.59
CA SER A 236 -23.23 -6.47 -5.12
C SER A 236 -24.66 -6.71 -5.60
N TRP A 237 -24.93 -7.93 -6.07
CA TRP A 237 -26.22 -8.33 -6.57
C TRP A 237 -26.56 -9.77 -6.14
N ASP A 238 -27.60 -9.91 -5.32
CA ASP A 238 -28.20 -11.19 -4.96
C ASP A 238 -29.18 -11.59 -6.07
N VAL A 239 -28.69 -12.34 -7.05
CA VAL A 239 -29.48 -12.80 -8.20
C VAL A 239 -30.67 -13.63 -7.75
N ASN A 240 -30.41 -14.50 -6.79
CA ASN A 240 -31.39 -15.34 -6.08
C ASN A 240 -30.79 -15.78 -4.73
N ASP A 241 -31.56 -16.56 -3.97
CA ASP A 241 -31.17 -17.00 -2.61
C ASP A 241 -29.91 -17.90 -2.58
N LYS A 242 -29.42 -18.32 -3.74
CA LYS A 242 -28.24 -19.21 -3.89
C LYS A 242 -27.11 -18.62 -4.69
N THR A 243 -27.30 -17.42 -5.25
CA THR A 243 -26.32 -16.85 -6.18
C THR A 243 -26.15 -15.38 -5.92
N ASP A 244 -24.94 -14.98 -5.57
CA ASP A 244 -24.53 -13.58 -5.52
C ASP A 244 -23.43 -13.27 -6.54
N ILE A 245 -23.41 -12.04 -7.00
CA ILE A 245 -22.43 -11.49 -7.92
C ILE A 245 -21.83 -10.23 -7.30
N THR A 246 -20.51 -10.15 -7.27
CA THR A 246 -19.78 -8.95 -6.89
C THR A 246 -18.91 -8.47 -8.06
N ILE A 247 -19.04 -7.20 -8.41
CA ILE A 247 -18.20 -6.53 -9.40
C ILE A 247 -17.44 -5.43 -8.68
N VAL A 248 -16.14 -5.38 -8.87
CA VAL A 248 -15.28 -4.32 -8.32
C VAL A 248 -14.45 -3.73 -9.44
N HIS A 249 -14.38 -2.44 -9.51
CA HIS A 249 -13.44 -1.71 -10.35
C HIS A 249 -12.71 -0.67 -9.51
N GLU A 250 -11.39 -0.71 -9.55
CA GLU A 250 -10.50 0.17 -8.81
C GLU A 250 -9.48 0.78 -9.76
N ALA A 251 -9.29 2.08 -9.63
CA ALA A 251 -8.20 2.80 -10.28
C ALA A 251 -7.32 3.47 -9.23
N TYR A 252 -6.03 3.46 -9.46
CA TYR A 252 -5.01 4.07 -8.62
C TYR A 252 -3.98 4.78 -9.49
N ASP A 253 -3.78 6.06 -9.21
CA ASP A 253 -2.80 6.92 -9.83
C ASP A 253 -1.83 7.48 -8.78
N GLU A 254 -0.53 7.50 -9.07
CA GLU A 254 0.47 8.17 -8.24
C GLU A 254 1.55 8.81 -9.12
N ASP A 255 1.86 10.09 -8.87
CA ASP A 255 3.03 10.80 -9.42
C ASP A 255 3.82 11.42 -8.26
N SER A 256 4.72 10.66 -7.68
CA SER A 256 5.50 11.02 -6.50
C SER A 256 6.99 11.02 -6.79
N MET A 257 7.74 11.64 -5.91
CA MET A 257 9.20 11.50 -5.85
C MET A 257 9.55 10.74 -4.58
N ARG A 258 9.45 9.42 -4.61
CA ARG A 258 9.76 8.58 -3.45
C ARG A 258 11.26 8.48 -3.26
N HIS A 259 11.72 8.60 -2.02
CA HIS A 259 13.11 8.45 -1.67
C HIS A 259 13.23 7.79 -0.28
N TYR A 260 13.50 6.51 -0.27
CA TYR A 260 13.60 5.71 0.96
C TYR A 260 15.04 5.59 1.48
N VAL A 261 16.02 6.06 0.73
CA VAL A 261 17.42 5.97 1.10
C VAL A 261 17.88 7.30 1.68
N ASN A 262 18.08 7.32 2.98
CA ASN A 262 18.63 8.45 3.71
C ASN A 262 20.11 8.20 4.08
N ASN A 263 20.78 9.24 4.55
CA ASN A 263 22.10 9.10 5.15
C ASN A 263 22.01 8.18 6.36
N VAL A 264 22.78 7.09 6.35
CA VAL A 264 22.86 6.16 7.48
C VAL A 264 24.17 6.34 8.22
N TYR A 265 24.15 6.13 9.54
CA TYR A 265 25.37 6.03 10.31
C TYR A 265 26.18 4.85 9.81
N CYS A 266 27.40 5.11 9.37
CA CYS A 266 28.31 4.09 8.95
C CYS A 266 29.29 3.76 10.06
N GLN A 267 29.30 2.51 10.52
CA GLN A 267 30.30 2.01 11.43
C GLN A 267 31.44 1.37 10.61
N ARG A 268 32.70 1.65 10.99
CA ARG A 268 33.85 1.09 10.29
C ARG A 268 33.74 -0.43 10.18
N ASP A 269 33.76 -0.94 8.98
CA ASP A 269 33.89 -2.37 8.71
C ASP A 269 35.35 -2.78 8.86
N PRO A 270 35.69 -3.72 9.76
CA PRO A 270 37.04 -4.22 9.91
C PRO A 270 37.55 -4.93 8.66
N SER A 271 36.66 -5.43 7.81
CA SER A 271 37.04 -6.16 6.59
C SER A 271 37.46 -5.24 5.44
N LEU A 272 37.14 -3.94 5.49
CA LEU A 272 37.43 -2.92 4.46
C LEU A 272 36.84 -3.24 3.07
N VAL A 273 35.97 -4.22 2.94
CA VAL A 273 35.45 -4.68 1.65
C VAL A 273 34.16 -3.92 1.27
N VAL A 274 33.33 -3.63 2.24
CA VAL A 274 32.08 -2.89 2.05
C VAL A 274 31.92 -2.00 3.27
N GLY A 275 31.85 -0.71 3.12
CA GLY A 275 31.57 0.12 4.28
C GLY A 275 32.26 1.47 4.26
N CYS A 276 32.33 2.06 5.40
CA CYS A 276 32.80 3.42 5.63
C CYS A 276 34.26 3.60 5.31
N THR A 277 34.61 4.79 4.81
CA THR A 277 35.99 5.18 4.58
C THR A 277 36.85 5.01 5.85
N PRO A 278 38.17 4.69 5.69
CA PRO A 278 39.08 4.54 6.81
C PRO A 278 39.21 5.88 7.57
N GLY A 279 38.68 5.96 8.75
CA GLY A 279 38.77 7.16 9.57
C GLY A 279 37.70 7.23 10.66
N GLY A 280 36.69 6.39 10.62
CA GLY A 280 35.62 6.36 11.63
C GLY A 280 34.80 7.66 11.70
N ALA A 281 34.95 8.55 10.75
CA ALA A 281 34.08 9.68 10.59
C ALA A 281 32.68 9.16 10.16
N LEU A 282 31.65 9.72 10.73
CA LEU A 282 30.32 9.65 10.16
C LEU A 282 30.44 10.07 8.71
N VAL A 283 30.32 9.12 7.79
CA VAL A 283 30.41 9.45 6.36
C VAL A 283 29.06 10.01 5.96
N HIS A 284 28.89 11.30 6.18
CA HIS A 284 27.81 12.08 5.59
C HIS A 284 27.97 12.28 4.09
N GLU A 285 28.97 11.63 3.50
CA GLU A 285 29.53 12.06 2.23
C GLU A 285 29.04 11.24 1.03
N LEU A 286 28.29 10.15 1.27
CA LEU A 286 27.86 9.29 0.16
C LEU A 286 26.42 9.63 -0.25
N THR A 287 26.34 10.29 -1.37
CA THR A 287 25.10 10.79 -1.95
C THR A 287 24.19 9.69 -2.52
N HIS A 288 24.68 8.44 -2.61
CA HIS A 288 23.90 7.29 -3.06
C HIS A 288 24.61 5.98 -2.66
N PRO A 289 23.93 5.00 -2.03
CA PRO A 289 24.54 3.71 -1.68
C PRO A 289 25.09 2.94 -2.88
N MET A 290 24.43 3.07 -4.04
CA MET A 290 24.92 2.47 -5.28
C MET A 290 26.17 3.15 -5.82
N ALA A 291 26.34 4.45 -5.63
CA ALA A 291 27.56 5.14 -6.02
C ALA A 291 28.77 4.61 -5.26
N THR A 292 28.61 4.37 -3.95
CA THR A 292 29.67 3.80 -3.12
C THR A 292 30.06 2.41 -3.55
N TYR A 293 29.08 1.56 -3.85
CA TYR A 293 29.35 0.20 -4.31
C TYR A 293 30.10 0.21 -5.65
N VAL A 294 29.65 1.04 -6.60
CA VAL A 294 30.29 1.18 -7.92
C VAL A 294 31.68 1.82 -7.82
N GLU A 295 31.84 2.82 -6.97
CA GLU A 295 33.15 3.45 -6.72
C GLU A 295 34.16 2.48 -6.11
N ASN A 296 33.75 1.75 -5.07
CA ASN A 296 34.62 0.74 -4.44
C ASN A 296 34.96 -0.39 -5.40
N LEU A 297 34.02 -0.85 -6.21
CA LEU A 297 34.25 -1.85 -7.23
C LEU A 297 35.19 -1.33 -8.35
N ALA A 298 35.02 -0.09 -8.73
CA ALA A 298 35.84 0.57 -9.77
C ALA A 298 37.26 0.82 -9.30
N VAL A 299 37.46 1.22 -8.04
CA VAL A 299 38.79 1.37 -7.42
C VAL A 299 39.46 0.01 -7.27
N LEU A 300 38.71 -1.02 -6.89
CA LEU A 300 39.23 -2.38 -6.75
C LEU A 300 39.64 -3.01 -8.08
N THR A 301 38.96 -2.65 -9.18
CA THR A 301 39.19 -3.22 -10.50
C THR A 301 40.15 -2.36 -11.36
N GLY A 302 40.44 -1.13 -10.96
CA GLY A 302 41.30 -0.19 -11.71
C GLY A 302 40.76 0.17 -13.11
N ILE A 303 39.48 -0.09 -13.38
CA ILE A 303 38.89 0.03 -14.72
C ILE A 303 38.33 1.44 -14.99
N LEU A 304 38.00 2.20 -13.94
CA LEU A 304 37.37 3.50 -14.09
C LEU A 304 38.09 4.58 -13.28
N ASP A 305 38.46 5.68 -13.91
CA ASP A 305 38.95 6.89 -13.27
C ASP A 305 37.74 7.77 -12.88
N PHE A 306 37.30 7.69 -11.63
CA PHE A 306 36.17 8.43 -11.11
C PHE A 306 36.56 9.78 -10.48
N THR A 307 37.48 10.50 -11.07
CA THR A 307 37.85 11.86 -10.65
C THR A 307 36.70 12.86 -10.52
N PRO A 308 35.51 12.68 -11.17
CA PRO A 308 34.39 13.61 -11.00
C PRO A 308 33.69 13.56 -9.64
N PHE A 309 33.88 12.51 -8.84
CA PHE A 309 33.19 12.35 -7.56
C PHE A 309 33.96 12.91 -6.36
N THR A 310 35.14 13.45 -6.57
CA THR A 310 36.00 14.01 -5.52
C THR A 310 35.59 15.44 -5.08
N ASP A 311 34.66 16.08 -5.75
CA ASP A 311 34.11 17.36 -5.27
C ASP A 311 32.99 17.11 -4.27
N MET A 312 33.35 16.98 -3.03
CA MET A 312 32.49 16.75 -1.86
C MET A 312 31.85 18.04 -1.33
N SER A 313 32.02 19.17 -2.01
CA SER A 313 31.50 20.47 -1.56
C SER A 313 29.97 20.55 -1.44
N GLY A 314 29.27 19.57 -1.99
CA GLY A 314 27.82 19.43 -1.92
C GLY A 314 27.34 18.17 -1.14
N ALA A 315 28.18 17.60 -0.26
CA ALA A 315 27.77 16.44 0.52
C ALA A 315 26.66 16.82 1.51
N PRO A 316 25.60 15.96 1.64
CA PRO A 316 24.58 16.18 2.65
C PRO A 316 25.17 16.17 4.06
N GLN A 317 24.83 17.17 4.87
CA GLN A 317 25.32 17.30 6.24
C GLN A 317 24.26 16.86 7.26
N GLY A 318 23.00 16.82 6.85
CA GLY A 318 21.88 16.45 7.68
C GLY A 318 21.27 15.10 7.33
N PHE A 319 20.62 14.48 8.31
CA PHE A 319 19.89 13.23 8.11
C PHE A 319 18.76 13.37 7.06
N TRP A 320 18.11 14.55 7.05
CA TRP A 320 17.03 14.89 6.13
C TRP A 320 17.50 15.72 4.92
N GLU A 321 18.71 15.48 4.46
CA GLU A 321 19.27 16.12 3.28
C GLU A 321 19.76 15.07 2.28
N ALA A 322 19.56 15.32 1.01
CA ALA A 322 20.06 14.50 -0.10
C ALA A 322 20.61 15.38 -1.20
N ASN A 323 21.58 14.90 -1.94
CA ASN A 323 22.12 15.56 -3.13
C ASN A 323 21.74 14.75 -4.37
N VAL A 324 20.54 15.00 -4.89
CA VAL A 324 19.96 14.20 -5.96
C VAL A 324 19.91 14.98 -7.26
N ARG A 325 20.69 14.53 -8.26
CA ARG A 325 20.73 15.12 -9.60
C ARG A 325 19.52 14.74 -10.45
N GLY A 326 19.16 13.45 -10.44
CA GLY A 326 17.97 12.92 -11.10
C GLY A 326 16.84 12.81 -10.09
N LEU A 327 15.66 13.32 -10.45
CA LEU A 327 14.50 13.20 -9.56
C LEU A 327 14.01 11.74 -9.54
N PRO A 328 13.89 11.11 -8.36
CA PRO A 328 13.42 9.73 -8.23
C PRO A 328 11.91 9.67 -8.45
N LYS A 329 11.48 9.75 -9.70
CA LYS A 329 10.06 9.69 -10.06
C LYS A 329 9.52 8.29 -9.85
N TYR A 330 8.40 8.23 -9.16
CA TYR A 330 7.59 7.04 -8.97
C TYR A 330 6.20 7.32 -9.54
N ILE A 331 5.94 6.74 -10.71
CA ILE A 331 4.67 6.91 -11.42
C ILE A 331 4.01 5.55 -11.49
N VAL A 332 2.78 5.48 -11.02
CA VAL A 332 1.92 4.30 -11.08
C VAL A 332 0.58 4.72 -11.64
N ASP A 333 0.12 4.01 -12.65
CA ASP A 333 -1.24 4.08 -13.17
C ASP A 333 -1.72 2.63 -13.26
N SER A 334 -2.76 2.29 -12.53
CA SER A 334 -3.24 0.91 -12.40
C SER A 334 -4.75 0.85 -12.33
N ASP A 335 -5.33 0.06 -13.23
CA ASP A 335 -6.74 -0.29 -13.23
C ASP A 335 -6.91 -1.78 -12.90
N ILE A 336 -7.79 -2.09 -11.96
CA ILE A 336 -8.15 -3.45 -11.58
C ILE A 336 -9.66 -3.62 -11.71
N SER A 337 -10.08 -4.62 -12.46
CA SER A 337 -11.48 -5.03 -12.53
C SER A 337 -11.61 -6.47 -12.05
N MET A 338 -12.52 -6.72 -11.13
CA MET A 338 -12.81 -8.04 -10.57
C MET A 338 -14.27 -8.40 -10.79
N PHE A 339 -14.50 -9.66 -11.08
CA PHE A 339 -15.82 -10.26 -11.19
C PHE A 339 -15.83 -11.54 -10.38
N ILE A 340 -16.71 -11.62 -9.38
CA ILE A 340 -16.83 -12.73 -8.45
C ILE A 340 -18.26 -13.21 -8.46
N VAL A 341 -18.47 -14.51 -8.59
CA VAL A 341 -19.77 -15.17 -8.50
C VAL A 341 -19.67 -16.28 -7.49
N ASN A 342 -20.52 -16.24 -6.48
CA ASN A 342 -20.69 -17.35 -5.55
C ASN A 342 -22.03 -18.03 -5.84
N HIS A 343 -22.04 -19.38 -5.80
CA HIS A 343 -23.22 -20.16 -6.03
C HIS A 343 -23.30 -21.38 -5.12
N GLU A 344 -24.34 -21.49 -4.32
CA GLU A 344 -24.64 -22.67 -3.51
C GLU A 344 -25.21 -23.77 -4.40
N LEU A 345 -24.43 -24.80 -4.66
CA LEU A 345 -24.87 -25.96 -5.43
C LEU A 345 -25.85 -26.83 -4.64
N ASN A 346 -25.59 -27.00 -3.36
CA ASN A 346 -26.44 -27.69 -2.38
C ASN A 346 -25.90 -27.42 -0.96
N ASP A 347 -26.56 -27.99 0.06
CA ASP A 347 -26.23 -27.76 1.47
C ASP A 347 -24.78 -28.09 1.88
N ASN A 348 -24.01 -28.77 1.05
CA ASN A 348 -22.63 -29.20 1.35
C ASN A 348 -21.60 -28.68 0.32
N TRP A 349 -22.02 -28.01 -0.72
CA TRP A 349 -21.14 -27.60 -1.82
C TRP A 349 -21.46 -26.21 -2.31
N ASP A 350 -20.45 -25.37 -2.25
CA ASP A 350 -20.43 -24.03 -2.84
C ASP A 350 -19.42 -23.96 -3.98
N ALA A 351 -19.71 -23.14 -4.97
CA ALA A 351 -18.83 -22.86 -6.08
C ALA A 351 -18.57 -21.35 -6.17
N THR A 352 -17.31 -20.96 -6.18
CA THR A 352 -16.89 -19.59 -6.44
C THR A 352 -16.13 -19.50 -7.75
N PHE A 353 -16.60 -18.62 -8.61
CA PHE A 353 -15.87 -18.22 -9.81
C PHE A 353 -15.39 -16.79 -9.65
N SER A 354 -14.09 -16.57 -9.80
CA SER A 354 -13.50 -15.24 -9.74
C SER A 354 -12.57 -14.98 -10.93
N ALA A 355 -12.65 -13.79 -11.48
CA ALA A 355 -11.80 -13.32 -12.56
C ALA A 355 -11.32 -11.90 -12.27
N MET A 356 -10.06 -11.62 -12.62
CA MET A 356 -9.47 -10.29 -12.52
C MET A 356 -8.81 -9.91 -13.84
N ARG A 357 -9.03 -8.67 -14.22
CA ARG A 357 -8.23 -7.98 -15.22
C ARG A 357 -7.47 -6.85 -14.54
N LYS A 358 -6.19 -6.79 -14.79
CA LYS A 358 -5.31 -5.72 -14.33
C LYS A 358 -4.60 -5.11 -15.53
N ASP A 359 -4.78 -3.84 -15.71
CA ASP A 359 -4.02 -3.03 -16.66
C ASP A 359 -3.08 -2.12 -15.86
N ARG A 360 -1.88 -1.93 -16.35
CA ARG A 360 -0.86 -1.06 -15.77
C ARG A 360 -0.05 -0.41 -16.87
N MET A 361 0.12 0.88 -16.75
CA MET A 361 1.04 1.66 -17.58
C MET A 361 2.26 2.13 -16.78
#